data_604a42d3bcb84d7761063c732157b9a4
#
_entry.id   604a42d3bcb84d7761063c732157b9a4
#
_cell.length_a   1.000
_cell.length_b   1.000
_cell.length_c   1.000
_cell.angle_alpha   90.00
_cell.angle_beta   90.00
_cell.angle_gamma   90.00
#
_symmetry.space_group_name_H-M   'P 1'
#
loop_
_entity.id
_entity.type
_entity.pdbx_description
1 polymer ?
#
loop_
_entity_poly.entity_id
_entity_poly.type
_entity_poly.pdbx_seq_one_letter_code
_entity_poly.pdbx_strand_id
1 'polypeptide(L)'
;MKIKENVKNINLKWIYIITGTFLMAIAYKSIYDSAGMVTGGISGISIIIRRLSLIAKESWKSGWFPQSGIPIWLTNIMLDIPLFIWAYCKKGIDYIKDTLAADVLLTFFMAVLPADTRADVSYLKTAIIGGIMAGVGIGMVLRTEITTGGTDLLAGLIVERSRYLSVVVIMNIIDALIIIAGAFVFGIRVTMYAILAIVITTFIAEFIIRWHMKVKSFGDVSED
;
A
#
# COMPACT_ATOMS: atom_id res chain seq x y z
N MET A 1 -5.02 11.59 21.17
CA MET A 1 -5.09 10.35 21.94
C MET A 1 -3.74 9.65 21.72
N LYS A 2 -2.89 9.58 22.75
CA LYS A 2 -1.53 9.01 22.65
C LYS A 2 -1.67 7.49 22.52
N ILE A 3 -1.46 6.98 21.29
CA ILE A 3 -1.16 5.56 21.08
C ILE A 3 0.32 5.39 21.46
N LYS A 4 0.62 5.46 22.73
CA LYS A 4 1.92 5.06 23.28
C LYS A 4 1.76 3.69 23.87
N GLU A 5 2.38 2.72 23.24
CA GLU A 5 2.99 1.51 23.79
C GLU A 5 2.94 0.37 22.78
N ASN A 6 3.97 0.01 22.37
CA ASN A 6 5.17 -0.75 22.68
C ASN A 6 5.19 -2.03 21.86
N VAL A 7 5.81 -1.98 20.71
CA VAL A 7 6.60 -3.14 20.34
C VAL A 7 7.88 -2.99 21.18
N LYS A 8 7.83 -3.46 22.42
CA LYS A 8 8.90 -3.37 23.44
C LYS A 8 10.21 -4.08 23.01
N ASN A 9 10.18 -4.85 21.92
CA ASN A 9 11.35 -5.42 21.27
C ASN A 9 11.52 -4.79 19.89
N ILE A 10 12.60 -4.04 19.71
CA ILE A 10 13.03 -3.51 18.40
C ILE A 10 13.01 -4.62 17.34
N ASN A 11 13.40 -5.84 17.71
CA ASN A 11 13.38 -7.01 16.83
C ASN A 11 11.95 -7.35 16.33
N LEU A 12 10.95 -7.29 17.20
CA LEU A 12 9.56 -7.61 16.84
C LEU A 12 8.97 -6.55 15.91
N LYS A 13 9.29 -5.27 16.11
CA LYS A 13 8.91 -4.17 15.23
C LYS A 13 9.40 -4.42 13.80
N TRP A 14 10.69 -4.75 13.65
CA TRP A 14 11.27 -5.00 12.34
C TRP A 14 10.73 -6.28 11.68
N ILE A 15 10.41 -7.31 12.46
CA ILE A 15 9.74 -8.52 11.93
C ILE A 15 8.38 -8.15 11.31
N TYR A 16 7.57 -7.32 11.98
CA TYR A 16 6.30 -6.85 11.43
C TYR A 16 6.48 -6.02 10.16
N ILE A 17 7.46 -5.12 10.13
CA ILE A 17 7.75 -4.28 8.96
C ILE A 17 8.18 -5.15 7.79
N ILE A 18 9.18 -6.03 7.97
CA ILE A 18 9.73 -6.87 6.91
C ILE A 18 8.65 -7.83 6.37
N THR A 19 7.93 -8.53 7.26
CA THR A 19 6.89 -9.47 6.84
C THR A 19 5.71 -8.74 6.18
N GLY A 20 5.30 -7.60 6.75
CA GLY A 20 4.21 -6.80 6.22
C GLY A 20 4.52 -6.24 4.83
N THR A 21 5.68 -5.63 4.64
CA THR A 21 6.12 -5.10 3.34
C THR A 21 6.32 -6.20 2.29
N PHE A 22 6.80 -7.38 2.71
CA PHE A 22 6.91 -8.54 1.82
C PHE A 22 5.54 -9.03 1.33
N LEU A 23 4.55 -9.17 2.23
CA LEU A 23 3.18 -9.56 1.85
C LEU A 23 2.53 -8.52 0.93
N MET A 24 2.74 -7.23 1.22
CA MET A 24 2.28 -6.14 0.35
C MET A 24 2.92 -6.23 -1.04
N ALA A 25 4.23 -6.46 -1.11
CA ALA A 25 4.95 -6.58 -2.38
C ALA A 25 4.44 -7.74 -3.24
N ILE A 26 4.15 -8.91 -2.63
CA ILE A 26 3.53 -10.03 -3.33
C ILE A 26 2.14 -9.63 -3.85
N ALA A 27 1.32 -9.01 -3.01
CA ALA A 27 -0.01 -8.57 -3.40
C ALA A 27 0.05 -7.60 -4.59
N TYR A 28 0.89 -6.58 -4.53
CA TYR A 28 0.97 -5.55 -5.56
C TYR A 28 1.62 -6.05 -6.84
N LYS A 29 2.74 -6.75 -6.73
CA LYS A 29 3.54 -7.15 -7.89
C LYS A 29 3.07 -8.45 -8.53
N SER A 30 2.90 -9.49 -7.73
CA SER A 30 2.62 -10.84 -8.25
C SER A 30 1.12 -11.10 -8.45
N ILE A 31 0.24 -10.39 -7.74
CA ILE A 31 -1.20 -10.63 -7.80
C ILE A 31 -1.90 -9.53 -8.62
N TYR A 32 -1.81 -8.27 -8.22
CA TYR A 32 -2.57 -7.18 -8.84
C TYR A 32 -1.99 -6.75 -10.18
N ASP A 33 -0.67 -6.51 -10.25
CA ASP A 33 0.00 -6.14 -11.51
C ASP A 33 -0.15 -7.22 -12.58
N SER A 34 0.01 -8.49 -12.18
CA SER A 34 -0.14 -9.65 -13.08
C SER A 34 -1.56 -9.79 -13.63
N ALA A 35 -2.57 -9.45 -12.85
CA ALA A 35 -3.97 -9.47 -13.26
C ALA A 35 -4.40 -8.19 -14.02
N GLY A 36 -3.53 -7.19 -14.11
CA GLY A 36 -3.88 -5.88 -14.65
C GLY A 36 -4.98 -5.20 -13.83
N MET A 37 -4.99 -5.39 -12.52
CA MET A 37 -5.98 -4.84 -11.61
C MET A 37 -5.38 -3.70 -10.79
N VAL A 38 -6.06 -2.56 -10.78
CA VAL A 38 -5.64 -1.40 -9.99
C VAL A 38 -5.85 -1.68 -8.51
N THR A 39 -4.92 -1.21 -7.69
CA THR A 39 -5.07 -1.14 -6.23
C THR A 39 -5.31 0.29 -5.80
N GLY A 40 -5.59 0.51 -4.52
CA GLY A 40 -5.40 1.83 -3.90
C GLY A 40 -3.92 2.18 -3.75
N GLY A 41 -3.68 3.38 -3.25
CA GLY A 41 -2.34 3.82 -2.93
C GLY A 41 -1.50 4.28 -4.12
N ILE A 42 -0.29 4.71 -3.83
CA ILE A 42 0.70 5.10 -4.85
C ILE A 42 1.04 3.91 -5.74
N SER A 43 1.05 2.68 -5.19
CA SER A 43 1.22 1.46 -5.99
C SER A 43 0.12 1.30 -7.05
N GLY A 44 -1.13 1.72 -6.76
CA GLY A 44 -2.20 1.76 -7.75
C GLY A 44 -1.94 2.75 -8.87
N ILE A 45 -1.47 3.95 -8.54
CA ILE A 45 -1.04 4.95 -9.54
C ILE A 45 0.09 4.38 -10.39
N SER A 46 1.04 3.69 -9.79
CA SER A 46 2.17 3.07 -10.49
C SER A 46 1.73 1.99 -11.48
N ILE A 47 0.70 1.20 -11.14
CA ILE A 47 0.08 0.21 -12.05
C ILE A 47 -0.61 0.92 -13.23
N ILE A 48 -1.33 2.03 -12.97
CA ILE A 48 -1.97 2.84 -14.01
C ILE A 48 -0.91 3.39 -14.97
N ILE A 49 0.16 4.00 -14.45
CA ILE A 49 1.26 4.57 -15.25
C ILE A 49 1.92 3.47 -16.09
N ARG A 50 2.18 2.30 -15.52
CA ARG A 50 2.71 1.16 -16.25
C ARG A 50 1.80 0.77 -17.42
N ARG A 51 0.49 0.66 -17.19
CA ARG A 51 -0.47 0.32 -18.25
C ARG A 51 -0.51 1.37 -19.36
N LEU A 52 -0.54 2.65 -19.00
CA LEU A 52 -0.48 3.75 -19.94
C LEU A 52 0.81 3.74 -20.76
N SER A 53 1.97 3.42 -20.15
CA SER A 53 3.24 3.31 -20.86
C SER A 53 3.25 2.18 -21.89
N LEU A 54 2.56 1.07 -21.62
CA LEU A 54 2.38 -0.03 -22.57
C LEU A 54 1.49 0.40 -23.76
N ILE A 55 0.36 1.07 -23.49
CA ILE A 55 -0.55 1.60 -24.52
C ILE A 55 0.16 2.65 -25.40
N ALA A 56 0.87 3.57 -24.77
CA ALA A 56 1.63 4.60 -25.49
C ALA A 56 2.71 4.00 -26.41
N LYS A 57 3.37 2.92 -25.97
CA LYS A 57 4.34 2.21 -26.79
C LYS A 57 3.72 1.58 -28.03
N GLU A 58 2.55 0.93 -27.90
CA GLU A 58 1.84 0.36 -29.04
C GLU A 58 1.43 1.42 -30.04
N SER A 59 1.00 2.61 -29.55
CA SER A 59 0.54 3.72 -30.39
C SER A 59 1.67 4.49 -31.07
N TRP A 60 2.80 4.69 -30.40
CA TRP A 60 3.87 5.58 -30.89
C TRP A 60 5.06 4.85 -31.54
N LYS A 61 5.12 3.51 -31.53
CA LYS A 61 6.28 2.71 -32.03
C LYS A 61 7.64 3.25 -31.54
N SER A 62 7.65 3.94 -30.42
CA SER A 62 8.80 4.64 -29.87
C SER A 62 9.71 3.66 -29.15
N GLY A 63 10.97 3.59 -29.54
CA GLY A 63 11.99 2.77 -28.89
C GLY A 63 12.43 3.24 -27.49
N TRP A 64 11.85 4.35 -27.00
CA TRP A 64 12.21 4.98 -25.72
C TRP A 64 11.64 4.26 -24.49
N PHE A 65 10.56 3.48 -24.65
CA PHE A 65 9.95 2.78 -23.50
C PHE A 65 10.46 1.33 -23.38
N PRO A 66 10.75 0.83 -22.16
CA PRO A 66 11.11 -0.56 -21.92
C PRO A 66 10.05 -1.51 -22.48
N GLN A 67 10.47 -2.70 -22.93
CA GLN A 67 9.53 -3.68 -23.52
C GLN A 67 8.41 -4.09 -22.55
N SER A 68 8.67 -4.07 -21.25
CA SER A 68 7.74 -4.42 -20.16
C SER A 68 6.98 -3.22 -19.57
N GLY A 69 7.03 -2.03 -20.20
CA GLY A 69 6.52 -0.79 -19.63
C GLY A 69 7.40 -0.25 -18.50
N ILE A 70 7.02 0.90 -17.92
CA ILE A 70 7.74 1.48 -16.78
C ILE A 70 7.53 0.58 -15.56
N PRO A 71 8.61 0.13 -14.88
CA PRO A 71 8.49 -0.74 -13.71
C PRO A 71 7.75 -0.05 -12.56
N ILE A 72 6.85 -0.78 -11.86
CA ILE A 72 6.05 -0.25 -10.75
C ILE A 72 6.94 0.28 -9.62
N TRP A 73 8.01 -0.44 -9.27
CA TRP A 73 8.93 -0.04 -8.22
C TRP A 73 9.60 1.32 -8.50
N LEU A 74 9.95 1.59 -9.76
CA LEU A 74 10.55 2.85 -10.17
C LEU A 74 9.56 4.01 -10.05
N THR A 75 8.33 3.80 -10.52
CA THR A 75 7.26 4.81 -10.42
C THR A 75 6.89 5.08 -8.97
N ASN A 76 6.87 4.04 -8.13
CA ASN A 76 6.62 4.19 -6.69
C ASN A 76 7.66 5.14 -6.06
N ILE A 77 8.95 4.87 -6.24
CA ILE A 77 10.02 5.75 -5.72
C ILE A 77 9.82 7.19 -6.20
N MET A 78 9.57 7.38 -7.49
CA MET A 78 9.42 8.72 -8.07
C MET A 78 8.24 9.50 -7.46
N LEU A 79 7.16 8.82 -7.12
CA LEU A 79 5.98 9.43 -6.51
C LEU A 79 6.15 9.62 -5.00
N ASP A 80 6.90 8.74 -4.33
CA ASP A 80 7.13 8.82 -2.88
C ASP A 80 8.15 9.91 -2.51
N ILE A 81 9.14 10.20 -3.37
CA ILE A 81 10.14 11.26 -3.11
C ILE A 81 9.50 12.60 -2.70
N PRO A 82 8.56 13.21 -3.46
CA PRO A 82 7.96 14.47 -3.06
C PRO A 82 7.18 14.38 -1.74
N LEU A 83 6.57 13.24 -1.44
CA LEU A 83 5.87 13.02 -0.18
C LEU A 83 6.83 12.96 1.00
N PHE A 84 7.96 12.25 0.85
CA PHE A 84 9.00 12.21 1.88
C PHE A 84 9.65 13.56 2.11
N ILE A 85 9.89 14.36 1.06
CA ILE A 85 10.38 15.73 1.19
C ILE A 85 9.39 16.57 2.00
N TRP A 86 8.10 16.47 1.69
CA TRP A 86 7.06 17.20 2.43
C TRP A 86 6.94 16.73 3.88
N ALA A 87 6.99 15.42 4.13
CA ALA A 87 7.00 14.85 5.47
C ALA A 87 8.21 15.31 6.28
N TYR A 88 9.40 15.34 5.64
CA TYR A 88 10.64 15.84 6.25
C TYR A 88 10.52 17.30 6.68
N CYS A 89 10.03 18.16 5.81
CA CYS A 89 9.83 19.58 6.11
C CYS A 89 8.84 19.81 7.25
N LYS A 90 7.84 18.93 7.43
CA LYS A 90 6.83 19.07 8.48
C LYS A 90 7.21 18.45 9.82
N LYS A 91 7.81 17.25 9.81
CA LYS A 91 7.99 16.41 11.00
C LYS A 91 9.44 16.10 11.36
N GLY A 92 10.36 16.40 10.46
CA GLY A 92 11.78 16.10 10.66
C GLY A 92 12.13 14.63 10.41
N ILE A 93 13.44 14.33 10.50
CA ILE A 93 14.02 13.02 10.12
C ILE A 93 13.58 11.90 11.06
N ASP A 94 13.39 12.17 12.35
CA ASP A 94 13.07 11.14 13.33
C ASP A 94 11.70 10.50 13.09
N TYR A 95 10.77 11.23 12.49
CA TYR A 95 9.46 10.72 12.12
C TYR A 95 9.51 9.83 10.88
N ILE A 96 10.30 10.22 9.88
CA ILE A 96 10.27 9.56 8.56
C ILE A 96 11.27 8.43 8.40
N LYS A 97 12.32 8.33 9.23
CA LYS A 97 13.39 7.33 9.07
C LYS A 97 12.88 5.90 9.00
N ASP A 98 11.94 5.54 9.89
CA ASP A 98 11.38 4.19 9.94
C ASP A 98 10.40 3.94 8.78
N THR A 99 9.61 4.98 8.42
CA THR A 99 8.71 4.95 7.25
C THR A 99 9.52 4.84 5.95
N LEU A 100 10.60 5.58 5.83
CA LEU A 100 11.50 5.48 4.68
C LEU A 100 12.13 4.09 4.57
N ALA A 101 12.53 3.50 5.69
CA ALA A 101 13.05 2.14 5.70
C ALA A 101 11.99 1.11 5.28
N ALA A 102 10.74 1.27 5.72
CA ALA A 102 9.63 0.40 5.31
C ALA A 102 9.31 0.55 3.80
N ASP A 103 9.34 1.77 3.26
CA ASP A 103 9.13 2.05 1.84
C ASP A 103 10.25 1.46 0.97
N VAL A 104 11.51 1.63 1.39
CA VAL A 104 12.68 1.02 0.71
C VAL A 104 12.56 -0.49 0.69
N LEU A 105 12.14 -1.13 1.79
CA LEU A 105 11.90 -2.58 1.83
C LEU A 105 10.78 -3.01 0.90
N LEU A 106 9.64 -2.31 0.91
CA LEU A 106 8.52 -2.59 0.01
C LEU A 106 8.95 -2.50 -1.45
N THR A 107 9.63 -1.43 -1.81
CA THR A 107 10.13 -1.19 -3.16
C THR A 107 11.17 -2.24 -3.58
N PHE A 108 12.09 -2.60 -2.68
CA PHE A 108 13.07 -3.66 -2.91
C PHE A 108 12.37 -5.00 -3.19
N PHE A 109 11.40 -5.39 -2.38
CA PHE A 109 10.65 -6.62 -2.61
C PHE A 109 9.87 -6.55 -3.94
N MET A 110 9.24 -5.43 -4.28
CA MET A 110 8.60 -5.27 -5.59
C MET A 110 9.58 -5.33 -6.77
N ALA A 111 10.83 -4.92 -6.58
CA ALA A 111 11.86 -5.01 -7.63
C ALA A 111 12.33 -6.46 -7.85
N VAL A 112 12.49 -7.22 -6.77
CA VAL A 112 13.03 -8.59 -6.80
C VAL A 112 11.97 -9.62 -7.18
N LEU A 113 10.71 -9.43 -6.74
CA LEU A 113 9.64 -10.38 -7.02
C LEU A 113 9.30 -10.42 -8.53
N PRO A 114 9.09 -11.62 -9.11
CA PRO A 114 8.68 -11.75 -10.50
C PRO A 114 7.26 -11.20 -10.70
N ALA A 115 7.04 -10.54 -11.83
CA ALA A 115 5.71 -10.29 -12.33
C ALA A 115 5.23 -11.57 -13.01
N ASP A 116 4.35 -12.32 -12.37
CA ASP A 116 3.79 -13.54 -12.96
C ASP A 116 2.68 -13.17 -13.95
N THR A 117 2.95 -13.18 -15.22
CA THR A 117 1.98 -12.88 -16.28
C THR A 117 1.14 -14.11 -16.62
N ARG A 118 0.39 -14.64 -15.66
CA ARG A 118 -0.56 -15.72 -15.92
C ARG A 118 -1.80 -15.16 -16.61
N ALA A 119 -2.01 -15.55 -17.85
CA ALA A 119 -3.13 -15.10 -18.69
C ALA A 119 -4.53 -15.52 -18.19
N ASP A 120 -4.63 -16.37 -17.17
CA ASP A 120 -5.89 -17.01 -16.73
C ASP A 120 -6.24 -16.68 -15.27
N VAL A 121 -6.11 -15.42 -14.88
CA VAL A 121 -6.42 -15.02 -13.49
C VAL A 121 -7.88 -14.57 -13.37
N SER A 122 -8.65 -15.30 -12.55
CA SER A 122 -9.97 -14.83 -12.15
C SER A 122 -9.87 -13.57 -11.30
N TYR A 123 -10.40 -12.44 -11.77
CA TYR A 123 -10.40 -11.16 -11.03
C TYR A 123 -10.96 -11.29 -9.61
N LEU A 124 -11.95 -12.18 -9.42
CA LEU A 124 -12.50 -12.45 -8.10
C LEU A 124 -11.46 -13.07 -7.15
N LYS A 125 -10.70 -14.08 -7.62
CA LYS A 125 -9.63 -14.70 -6.83
C LYS A 125 -8.53 -13.68 -6.53
N THR A 126 -8.17 -12.88 -7.52
CA THR A 126 -7.20 -11.78 -7.37
C THR A 126 -7.65 -10.79 -6.30
N ALA A 127 -8.91 -10.35 -6.34
CA ALA A 127 -9.46 -9.41 -5.37
C ALA A 127 -9.44 -9.98 -3.94
N ILE A 128 -9.82 -11.25 -3.77
CA ILE A 128 -9.88 -11.87 -2.45
C ILE A 128 -8.46 -12.13 -1.91
N ILE A 129 -7.63 -12.84 -2.67
CA ILE A 129 -6.30 -13.24 -2.20
C ILE A 129 -5.39 -12.01 -2.05
N GLY A 130 -5.39 -11.13 -3.06
CA GLY A 130 -4.62 -9.88 -3.01
C GLY A 130 -5.10 -8.96 -1.89
N GLY A 131 -6.43 -8.83 -1.70
CA GLY A 131 -7.02 -8.04 -0.62
C GLY A 131 -6.65 -8.55 0.77
N ILE A 132 -6.67 -9.86 0.98
CA ILE A 132 -6.25 -10.46 2.25
C ILE A 132 -4.75 -10.22 2.48
N MET A 133 -3.90 -10.51 1.51
CA MET A 133 -2.46 -10.37 1.65
C MET A 133 -2.04 -8.90 1.86
N ALA A 134 -2.59 -7.98 1.06
CA ALA A 134 -2.35 -6.56 1.22
C ALA A 134 -2.85 -6.06 2.58
N GLY A 135 -4.07 -6.47 3.00
CA GLY A 135 -4.66 -6.07 4.27
C GLY A 135 -3.87 -6.57 5.47
N VAL A 136 -3.38 -7.82 5.43
CA VAL A 136 -2.48 -8.34 6.47
C VAL A 136 -1.18 -7.54 6.50
N GLY A 137 -0.56 -7.30 5.34
CA GLY A 137 0.69 -6.55 5.24
C GLY A 137 0.56 -5.12 5.76
N ILE A 138 -0.46 -4.38 5.31
CA ILE A 138 -0.76 -3.01 5.77
C ILE A 138 -1.04 -3.01 7.28
N GLY A 139 -1.89 -3.93 7.76
CA GLY A 139 -2.24 -4.03 9.17
C GLY A 139 -1.04 -4.29 10.05
N MET A 140 -0.10 -5.15 9.62
CA MET A 140 1.16 -5.42 10.34
C MET A 140 2.06 -4.18 10.41
N VAL A 141 2.23 -3.45 9.32
CA VAL A 141 3.07 -2.24 9.30
C VAL A 141 2.41 -1.13 10.13
N LEU A 142 1.13 -0.82 9.92
CA LEU A 142 0.43 0.22 10.67
C LEU A 142 0.36 -0.06 12.18
N ARG A 143 0.38 -1.33 12.59
CA ARG A 143 0.48 -1.72 13.99
C ARG A 143 1.79 -1.24 14.65
N THR A 144 2.85 -1.04 13.88
CA THR A 144 4.12 -0.50 14.39
C THR A 144 4.15 1.02 14.45
N GLU A 145 3.02 1.69 14.21
CA GLU A 145 2.87 3.15 14.12
C GLU A 145 3.70 3.78 12.98
N ILE A 146 4.06 2.97 11.98
CA ILE A 146 4.81 3.37 10.80
C ILE A 146 3.91 3.22 9.59
N THR A 147 4.13 4.05 8.59
CA THR A 147 3.51 3.95 7.27
C THR A 147 4.51 3.37 6.27
N THR A 148 4.05 2.96 5.10
CA THR A 148 4.92 2.43 4.03
C THR A 148 5.33 3.47 2.99
N GLY A 149 5.17 4.75 3.30
CA GLY A 149 5.26 5.80 2.29
C GLY A 149 3.89 6.04 1.67
N GLY A 150 3.75 6.33 0.45
CA GLY A 150 2.49 6.32 -0.28
C GLY A 150 1.33 7.15 0.31
N THR A 151 0.10 6.70 0.01
CA THR A 151 -1.14 7.37 0.44
C THR A 151 -1.38 7.31 1.94
N ASP A 152 -0.84 6.33 2.64
CA ASP A 152 -0.89 6.20 4.09
C ASP A 152 -0.05 7.30 4.79
N LEU A 153 1.14 7.62 4.26
CA LEU A 153 1.94 8.76 4.71
C LEU A 153 1.22 10.07 4.41
N LEU A 154 0.68 10.23 3.19
CA LEU A 154 -0.09 11.41 2.80
C LEU A 154 -1.30 11.60 3.71
N ALA A 155 -2.07 10.55 3.99
CA ALA A 155 -3.21 10.57 4.89
C ALA A 155 -2.78 10.96 6.31
N GLY A 156 -1.67 10.42 6.81
CA GLY A 156 -1.10 10.78 8.11
C GLY A 156 -0.74 12.27 8.21
N LEU A 157 -0.18 12.86 7.16
CA LEU A 157 0.17 14.29 7.12
C LEU A 157 -1.07 15.20 7.04
N ILE A 158 -2.18 14.73 6.43
CA ILE A 158 -3.44 15.47 6.33
C ILE A 158 -4.22 15.42 7.64
N VAL A 159 -4.31 14.24 8.27
CA VAL A 159 -5.09 14.00 9.49
C VAL A 159 -4.63 14.87 10.66
N GLU A 160 -3.35 15.20 10.74
CA GLU A 160 -2.86 16.09 11.79
C GLU A 160 -3.58 17.44 11.86
N ARG A 161 -4.08 17.89 10.73
CA ARG A 161 -4.84 19.14 10.65
C ARG A 161 -6.33 18.97 10.97
N SER A 162 -6.84 17.73 10.98
CA SER A 162 -8.26 17.43 11.23
C SER A 162 -8.45 16.54 12.46
N ARG A 163 -9.14 17.06 13.48
CA ARG A 163 -9.46 16.31 14.72
C ARG A 163 -10.50 15.20 14.53
N TYR A 164 -11.18 15.17 13.39
CA TYR A 164 -12.38 14.35 13.17
C TYR A 164 -12.19 13.18 12.20
N LEU A 165 -11.10 13.17 11.43
CA LEU A 165 -10.87 12.14 10.39
C LEU A 165 -9.77 11.18 10.83
N SER A 166 -9.98 9.87 10.65
CA SER A 166 -8.92 8.89 10.86
C SER A 166 -8.03 8.78 9.60
N VAL A 167 -6.78 8.34 9.79
CA VAL A 167 -5.84 8.08 8.68
C VAL A 167 -6.46 7.15 7.66
N VAL A 168 -7.14 6.08 8.12
CA VAL A 168 -7.78 5.08 7.27
C VAL A 168 -8.88 5.67 6.40
N VAL A 169 -9.68 6.61 6.94
CA VAL A 169 -10.74 7.26 6.15
C VAL A 169 -10.16 8.10 5.02
N ILE A 170 -9.14 8.90 5.29
CA ILE A 170 -8.50 9.73 4.24
C ILE A 170 -7.80 8.83 3.21
N MET A 171 -7.09 7.79 3.67
CA MET A 171 -6.47 6.81 2.79
C MET A 171 -7.51 6.19 1.84
N ASN A 172 -8.66 5.73 2.36
CA ASN A 172 -9.73 5.16 1.55
C ASN A 172 -10.33 6.14 0.55
N ILE A 173 -10.45 7.43 0.90
CA ILE A 173 -10.93 8.46 -0.04
C ILE A 173 -9.94 8.62 -1.20
N ILE A 174 -8.64 8.72 -0.89
CA ILE A 174 -7.60 8.85 -1.91
C ILE A 174 -7.59 7.60 -2.79
N ASP A 175 -7.66 6.42 -2.20
CA ASP A 175 -7.69 5.14 -2.90
C ASP A 175 -8.91 5.02 -3.82
N ALA A 176 -10.08 5.47 -3.38
CA ALA A 176 -11.29 5.49 -4.20
C ALA A 176 -11.12 6.40 -5.44
N LEU A 177 -10.49 7.58 -5.28
CA LEU A 177 -10.19 8.48 -6.41
C LEU A 177 -9.23 7.83 -7.41
N ILE A 178 -8.20 7.13 -6.92
CA ILE A 178 -7.24 6.39 -7.76
C ILE A 178 -7.94 5.29 -8.54
N ILE A 179 -8.85 4.54 -7.89
CA ILE A 179 -9.62 3.48 -8.55
C ILE A 179 -10.55 4.05 -9.62
N ILE A 180 -11.22 5.17 -9.34
CA ILE A 180 -12.07 5.84 -10.35
C ILE A 180 -11.22 6.25 -11.55
N ALA A 181 -10.03 6.82 -11.33
CA ALA A 181 -9.10 7.11 -12.41
C ALA A 181 -8.67 5.84 -13.17
N GLY A 182 -8.44 4.74 -12.45
CA GLY A 182 -8.13 3.43 -13.03
C GLY A 182 -9.24 2.87 -13.90
N ALA A 183 -10.51 3.21 -13.64
CA ALA A 183 -11.65 2.76 -14.44
C ALA A 183 -11.57 3.17 -15.91
N PHE A 184 -10.99 4.34 -16.19
CA PHE A 184 -10.79 4.82 -17.56
C PHE A 184 -9.70 4.05 -18.31
N VAL A 185 -8.77 3.40 -17.59
CA VAL A 185 -7.62 2.68 -18.17
C VAL A 185 -7.88 1.18 -18.29
N PHE A 186 -8.50 0.58 -17.27
CA PHE A 186 -8.72 -0.86 -17.16
C PHE A 186 -10.15 -1.30 -17.44
N GLY A 187 -11.08 -0.35 -17.51
CA GLY A 187 -12.50 -0.60 -17.72
C GLY A 187 -13.26 -0.92 -16.44
N ILE A 188 -14.58 -0.70 -16.50
CA ILE A 188 -15.48 -0.77 -15.32
C ILE A 188 -15.50 -2.15 -14.66
N ARG A 189 -15.40 -3.22 -15.43
CA ARG A 189 -15.46 -4.60 -14.91
C ARG A 189 -14.28 -4.89 -13.95
N VAL A 190 -13.07 -4.54 -14.34
CA VAL A 190 -11.87 -4.71 -13.51
C VAL A 190 -11.95 -3.82 -12.27
N THR A 191 -12.44 -2.61 -12.44
CA THR A 191 -12.62 -1.62 -11.37
C THR A 191 -13.57 -2.10 -10.27
N MET A 192 -14.65 -2.80 -10.62
CA MET A 192 -15.56 -3.39 -9.60
C MET A 192 -14.83 -4.40 -8.71
N TYR A 193 -13.96 -5.23 -9.28
CA TYR A 193 -13.14 -6.15 -8.49
C TYR A 193 -12.04 -5.43 -7.68
N ALA A 194 -11.53 -4.32 -8.20
CA ALA A 194 -10.57 -3.49 -7.46
C ALA A 194 -11.22 -2.85 -6.22
N ILE A 195 -12.48 -2.38 -6.34
CA ILE A 195 -13.26 -1.89 -5.19
C ILE A 195 -13.44 -3.00 -4.16
N LEU A 196 -13.83 -4.21 -4.60
CA LEU A 196 -13.95 -5.35 -3.70
C LEU A 196 -12.62 -5.65 -2.98
N ALA A 197 -11.51 -5.62 -3.70
CA ALA A 197 -10.18 -5.83 -3.12
C ALA A 197 -9.86 -4.81 -2.03
N ILE A 198 -10.12 -3.51 -2.26
CA ILE A 198 -9.88 -2.47 -1.24
C ILE A 198 -10.78 -2.65 -0.02
N VAL A 199 -12.05 -2.99 -0.20
CA VAL A 199 -12.94 -3.26 0.93
C VAL A 199 -12.38 -4.40 1.80
N ILE A 200 -11.93 -5.50 1.17
CA ILE A 200 -11.31 -6.62 1.87
C ILE A 200 -10.02 -6.16 2.57
N THR A 201 -9.15 -5.45 1.86
CA THR A 201 -7.88 -4.92 2.40
C THR A 201 -8.12 -4.07 3.64
N THR A 202 -9.04 -3.11 3.54
CA THR A 202 -9.39 -2.21 4.66
C THR A 202 -9.94 -2.97 5.85
N PHE A 203 -10.89 -3.89 5.61
CA PHE A 203 -11.47 -4.69 6.68
C PHE A 203 -10.43 -5.54 7.41
N ILE A 204 -9.56 -6.21 6.66
CA ILE A 204 -8.49 -7.04 7.23
C ILE A 204 -7.46 -6.19 7.98
N ALA A 205 -7.03 -5.06 7.42
CA ALA A 205 -6.08 -4.16 8.06
C ALA A 205 -6.65 -3.61 9.38
N GLU A 206 -7.91 -3.12 9.37
CA GLU A 206 -8.57 -2.66 10.59
C GLU A 206 -8.73 -3.78 11.62
N PHE A 207 -9.08 -4.99 11.21
CA PHE A 207 -9.22 -6.14 12.09
C PHE A 207 -7.90 -6.43 12.82
N ILE A 208 -6.77 -6.42 12.11
CA ILE A 208 -5.43 -6.67 12.69
C ILE A 208 -5.03 -5.56 13.66
N ILE A 209 -5.32 -4.29 13.32
CA ILE A 209 -5.03 -3.15 14.18
C ILE A 209 -5.88 -3.20 15.47
N ARG A 210 -7.19 -3.46 15.34
CA ARG A 210 -8.12 -3.48 16.47
C ARG A 210 -7.96 -4.70 17.38
N TRP A 211 -7.64 -5.86 16.83
CA TRP A 211 -7.43 -7.09 17.63
C TRP A 211 -6.37 -6.87 18.70
N HIS A 212 -5.29 -6.19 18.37
CA HIS A 212 -4.23 -5.94 19.34
C HIS A 212 -4.67 -5.01 20.49
N MET A 213 -5.48 -3.99 20.19
CA MET A 213 -6.00 -3.10 21.23
C MET A 213 -6.89 -3.82 22.23
N LYS A 214 -7.65 -4.81 21.77
CA LYS A 214 -8.53 -5.62 22.63
C LYS A 214 -7.75 -6.59 23.52
N VAL A 215 -6.74 -7.26 22.99
CA VAL A 215 -5.88 -8.20 23.76
C VAL A 215 -5.11 -7.44 24.84
N LYS A 216 -4.68 -6.23 24.59
CA LYS A 216 -3.99 -5.40 25.56
C LYS A 216 -4.91 -4.93 26.69
N SER A 217 -6.15 -4.55 26.40
CA SER A 217 -7.14 -4.17 27.40
C SER A 217 -7.49 -5.32 28.37
N PHE A 218 -7.37 -6.57 27.94
CA PHE A 218 -7.56 -7.75 28.82
C PHE A 218 -6.31 -8.10 29.61
N GLY A 219 -5.11 -7.80 29.10
CA GLY A 219 -3.84 -8.04 29.81
C GLY A 219 -3.63 -7.10 31.00
N ASP A 220 -4.00 -5.83 30.85
CA ASP A 220 -3.85 -4.82 31.91
C ASP A 220 -4.84 -5.02 33.08
N VAL A 221 -5.94 -5.77 32.87
CA VAL A 221 -6.94 -6.09 33.93
C VAL A 221 -6.52 -7.31 34.78
N SER A 222 -5.53 -8.08 34.36
CA SER A 222 -5.08 -9.29 35.06
C SER A 222 -3.82 -9.07 35.92
N GLU A 223 -3.27 -7.85 35.98
CA GLU A 223 -2.11 -7.50 36.82
C GLU A 223 -2.45 -6.63 38.04
N ASP A 224 -3.74 -6.29 38.27
CA ASP A 224 -4.28 -5.69 39.47
C ASP A 224 -4.99 -6.76 40.33
#